data_d754209ae96f0d886c21b125d3c23ac5
#
_entry.id   d754209ae96f0d886c21b125d3c23ac5
#
_cell.length_a   1.000
_cell.length_b   1.000
_cell.length_c   1.000
_cell.angle_alpha   90.00
_cell.angle_beta   90.00
_cell.angle_gamma   90.00
#
_symmetry.space_group_name_H-M   'P 1'
#
loop_
_entity.id
_entity.type
_entity.pdbx_description
1 polymer ?
#
loop_
_entity_poly.entity_id
_entity_poly.type
_entity_poly.pdbx_seq_one_letter_code
_entity_poly.pdbx_strand_id
1 'polypeptide(L)'
;MRFNSILVANRGEIACRIMQTAQFMGIKCVAVFVDADKDAPFVKMADEAIKLSSGYMDGSAIIDAAKQSGAEAIHPGYGFLSENAAFARKVKSNKLIWIGPSPHVIKVMGDKLKAKEIAEKSGVPTLPMTCLLYTSPSPRDSSK
;
A
#
# COMPACT_ATOMS: atom_id res chain seq x y z
N MET A 1 11.10 5.41 -14.00
CA MET A 1 11.80 5.46 -12.73
C MET A 1 12.18 4.05 -12.29
N ARG A 2 13.43 3.88 -11.91
CA ARG A 2 13.94 2.55 -11.61
C ARG A 2 14.32 2.37 -10.16
N PHE A 3 14.06 1.18 -9.66
CA PHE A 3 14.50 0.80 -8.32
C PHE A 3 14.79 -0.71 -8.31
N ASN A 4 15.69 -1.11 -7.43
CA ASN A 4 16.12 -2.50 -7.35
C ASN A 4 15.59 -3.21 -6.11
N SER A 5 14.97 -2.47 -5.21
CA SER A 5 14.43 -3.04 -3.98
C SER A 5 13.19 -2.28 -3.54
N ILE A 6 12.23 -3.02 -3.01
CA ILE A 6 11.00 -2.43 -2.49
C ILE A 6 10.73 -2.99 -1.09
N LEU A 7 10.08 -2.16 -0.28
CA LEU A 7 9.49 -2.61 0.96
C LEU A 7 7.98 -2.72 0.74
N VAL A 8 7.41 -3.87 1.05
CA VAL A 8 5.97 -4.08 0.91
C VAL A 8 5.32 -3.81 2.26
N ALA A 9 4.61 -2.70 2.35
CA ALA A 9 3.97 -2.26 3.59
C ALA A 9 2.55 -2.79 3.66
N ASN A 10 2.44 -4.11 3.68
CA ASN A 10 1.16 -4.78 3.73
C ASN A 10 1.39 -6.22 4.22
N ARG A 11 0.31 -6.97 4.35
CA ARG A 11 0.39 -8.33 4.87
C ARG A 11 -0.49 -9.27 4.04
N GLY A 12 -0.42 -10.55 4.35
CA GLY A 12 -1.31 -11.54 3.78
C GLY A 12 -1.06 -11.80 2.32
N GLU A 13 -2.10 -12.21 1.63
CA GLU A 13 -2.00 -12.62 0.24
C GLU A 13 -1.58 -11.47 -0.68
N ILE A 14 -2.03 -10.25 -0.41
CA ILE A 14 -1.64 -9.12 -1.25
C ILE A 14 -0.14 -8.89 -1.19
N ALA A 15 0.46 -9.04 -0.02
CA ALA A 15 1.91 -8.92 0.10
C ALA A 15 2.61 -10.01 -0.72
N CYS A 16 2.11 -11.23 -0.66
CA CYS A 16 2.66 -12.32 -1.47
C CYS A 16 2.59 -12.02 -2.96
N ARG A 17 1.47 -11.51 -3.43
CA ARG A 17 1.29 -11.22 -4.84
C ARG A 17 2.22 -10.12 -5.32
N ILE A 18 2.36 -9.07 -4.53
CA ILE A 18 3.28 -7.98 -4.88
C ILE A 18 4.70 -8.50 -4.96
N MET A 19 5.12 -9.27 -3.96
CA MET A 19 6.48 -9.80 -3.92
C MET A 19 6.75 -10.79 -5.05
N GLN A 20 5.77 -11.62 -5.37
CA GLN A 20 5.91 -12.58 -6.45
C GLN A 20 6.23 -11.87 -7.78
N THR A 21 5.47 -10.84 -8.10
CA THR A 21 5.71 -10.08 -9.32
C THR A 21 7.04 -9.33 -9.27
N ALA A 22 7.33 -8.70 -8.13
CA ALA A 22 8.58 -7.95 -8.00
C ALA A 22 9.79 -8.86 -8.12
N GLN A 23 9.77 -10.02 -7.49
CA GLN A 23 10.87 -10.97 -7.57
C GLN A 23 11.05 -11.52 -8.98
N PHE A 24 9.93 -11.73 -9.67
CA PHE A 24 9.98 -12.14 -11.07
C PHE A 24 10.69 -11.09 -11.92
N MET A 25 10.55 -9.82 -11.56
CA MET A 25 11.22 -8.71 -12.26
C MET A 25 12.64 -8.49 -11.78
N GLY A 26 13.14 -9.30 -10.86
CA GLY A 26 14.49 -9.16 -10.34
C GLY A 26 14.62 -8.11 -9.23
N ILE A 27 13.52 -7.74 -8.61
CA ILE A 27 13.52 -6.72 -7.56
C ILE A 27 13.55 -7.40 -6.19
N LYS A 28 14.46 -6.94 -5.34
CA LYS A 28 14.55 -7.43 -3.96
C LYS A 28 13.34 -6.96 -3.16
N CYS A 29 12.75 -7.86 -2.39
CA CYS A 29 11.59 -7.54 -1.58
C CYS A 29 11.90 -7.59 -0.10
N VAL A 30 11.51 -6.54 0.60
CA VAL A 30 11.59 -6.46 2.06
C VAL A 30 10.18 -6.50 2.60
N ALA A 31 9.91 -7.41 3.53
CA ALA A 31 8.63 -7.49 4.22
C ALA A 31 8.76 -6.84 5.60
N VAL A 32 7.67 -6.27 6.07
CA VAL A 32 7.56 -5.87 7.47
C VAL A 32 6.45 -6.73 8.07
N PHE A 33 6.59 -7.08 9.33
CA PHE A 33 5.63 -7.97 9.96
C PHE A 33 5.49 -7.68 11.45
N VAL A 34 4.31 -7.98 11.99
CA VAL A 34 4.10 -7.95 13.42
C VAL A 34 4.27 -9.37 13.96
N ASP A 35 4.44 -9.51 15.27
CA ASP A 35 4.73 -10.79 15.88
C ASP A 35 3.71 -11.87 15.53
N ALA A 36 2.44 -11.50 15.45
CA ALA A 36 1.38 -12.45 15.09
C ALA A 36 1.56 -13.04 13.69
N ASP A 37 2.26 -12.34 12.81
CA ASP A 37 2.45 -12.76 11.42
C ASP A 37 3.83 -13.35 11.16
N LYS A 38 4.64 -13.57 12.18
CA LYS A 38 6.05 -13.96 12.00
C LYS A 38 6.24 -15.22 11.16
N ASP A 39 5.28 -16.12 11.16
CA ASP A 39 5.38 -17.36 10.39
C ASP A 39 4.53 -17.35 9.12
N ALA A 40 3.98 -16.18 8.77
CA ALA A 40 3.11 -16.08 7.61
C ALA A 40 3.89 -16.28 6.31
N PRO A 41 3.23 -16.76 5.25
CA PRO A 41 3.90 -17.01 3.96
C PRO A 41 4.61 -15.79 3.40
N PHE A 42 4.02 -14.60 3.52
CA PHE A 42 4.64 -13.41 2.93
C PHE A 42 5.96 -13.06 3.60
N VAL A 43 6.11 -13.38 4.89
CA VAL A 43 7.36 -13.14 5.61
C VAL A 43 8.46 -14.06 5.09
N LYS A 44 8.11 -15.32 4.89
CA LYS A 44 9.07 -16.31 4.39
C LYS A 44 9.45 -16.08 2.94
N MET A 45 8.55 -15.52 2.17
CA MET A 45 8.75 -15.26 0.75
C MET A 45 9.70 -14.10 0.50
N ALA A 46 9.75 -13.15 1.43
CA ALA A 46 10.57 -11.95 1.25
C ALA A 46 12.06 -12.27 1.31
N ASP A 47 12.85 -11.45 0.62
CA ASP A 47 14.30 -11.55 0.67
C ASP A 47 14.84 -11.11 2.02
N GLU A 48 14.14 -10.18 2.66
CA GLU A 48 14.48 -9.71 4.00
C GLU A 48 13.17 -9.36 4.71
N ALA A 49 13.12 -9.58 6.01
CA ALA A 49 11.91 -9.28 6.80
C ALA A 49 12.31 -8.53 8.06
N ILE A 50 11.55 -7.48 8.39
CA ILE A 50 11.83 -6.65 9.55
C ILE A 50 10.59 -6.62 10.43
N LYS A 51 10.76 -6.92 11.71
CA LYS A 51 9.66 -6.92 12.66
C LYS A 51 9.28 -5.50 13.05
N LEU A 52 7.97 -5.24 13.07
CA LEU A 52 7.42 -3.99 13.56
C LEU A 52 6.83 -4.23 14.95
N SER A 53 7.25 -3.43 15.92
CA SER A 53 6.69 -3.57 17.27
C SER A 53 5.39 -2.80 17.44
N SER A 54 5.14 -1.81 16.59
CA SER A 54 4.00 -0.90 16.73
C SER A 54 2.88 -1.13 15.71
N GLY A 55 3.05 -2.06 14.77
CA GLY A 55 1.99 -2.43 13.85
C GLY A 55 2.12 -1.81 12.47
N TYR A 56 1.24 -2.25 11.58
CA TYR A 56 1.32 -1.89 10.14
C TYR A 56 0.90 -0.46 9.85
N MET A 57 0.29 0.22 10.81
CA MET A 57 -0.15 1.60 10.61
C MET A 57 0.87 2.62 11.11
N ASP A 58 2.00 2.16 11.63
CA ASP A 58 3.06 3.05 12.08
C ASP A 58 3.96 3.42 10.91
N GLY A 59 3.63 4.52 10.25
CA GLY A 59 4.38 4.96 9.06
C GLY A 59 5.84 5.26 9.35
N SER A 60 6.14 5.81 10.52
CA SER A 60 7.52 6.11 10.88
C SER A 60 8.36 4.85 10.98
N ALA A 61 7.81 3.80 11.61
CA ALA A 61 8.52 2.54 11.73
C ALA A 61 8.74 1.89 10.36
N ILE A 62 7.76 2.02 9.47
CA ILE A 62 7.89 1.47 8.12
C ILE A 62 8.98 2.20 7.34
N ILE A 63 9.03 3.53 7.44
CA ILE A 63 10.08 4.30 6.77
C ILE A 63 11.45 3.96 7.34
N ASP A 64 11.55 3.80 8.66
CA ASP A 64 12.81 3.39 9.28
C ASP A 64 13.24 2.01 8.78
N ALA A 65 12.28 1.09 8.63
CA ALA A 65 12.59 -0.24 8.11
C ALA A 65 13.11 -0.17 6.67
N ALA A 66 12.52 0.72 5.86
CA ALA A 66 12.99 0.90 4.49
C ALA A 66 14.42 1.40 4.47
N LYS A 67 14.73 2.39 5.32
CA LYS A 67 16.09 2.92 5.39
C LYS A 67 17.08 1.89 5.90
N GLN A 68 16.68 1.13 6.92
CA GLN A 68 17.53 0.11 7.52
C GLN A 68 17.88 -1.00 6.51
N SER A 69 16.91 -1.39 5.71
CA SER A 69 17.11 -2.48 4.74
C SER A 69 17.70 -2.01 3.42
N GLY A 70 17.77 -0.69 3.21
CA GLY A 70 18.21 -0.17 1.92
C GLY A 70 17.16 -0.23 0.84
N ALA A 71 15.91 -0.44 1.18
CA ALA A 71 14.82 -0.43 0.20
C ALA A 71 14.70 0.95 -0.42
N GLU A 72 14.50 0.98 -1.73
CA GLU A 72 14.44 2.24 -2.47
C GLU A 72 13.03 2.74 -2.67
N ALA A 73 12.04 1.85 -2.58
CA ALA A 73 10.65 2.18 -2.82
C ALA A 73 9.77 1.50 -1.78
N ILE A 74 8.59 2.07 -1.55
CA ILE A 74 7.59 1.48 -0.67
C ILE A 74 6.33 1.22 -1.49
N HIS A 75 5.87 -0.02 -1.46
CA HIS A 75 4.62 -0.43 -2.09
C HIS A 75 3.62 -0.70 -0.97
N PRO A 76 2.60 0.15 -0.80
CA PRO A 76 1.68 0.00 0.32
C PRO A 76 0.59 -1.04 0.11
N GLY A 77 0.46 -1.59 -1.10
CA GLY A 77 -0.65 -2.45 -1.43
C GLY A 77 -1.95 -1.66 -1.41
N TYR A 78 -2.98 -2.24 -0.85
CA TYR A 78 -4.21 -1.50 -0.61
C TYR A 78 -4.65 -1.71 0.84
N GLY A 79 -5.49 -0.80 1.33
CA GLY A 79 -5.78 -0.73 2.75
C GLY A 79 -4.59 -0.15 3.51
N PHE A 80 -4.59 -0.29 4.82
CA PHE A 80 -3.51 0.21 5.67
C PHE A 80 -3.13 1.64 5.32
N LEU A 81 -1.86 1.87 5.00
CA LEU A 81 -1.37 3.22 4.72
C LEU A 81 -1.48 3.63 3.26
N SER A 82 -2.02 2.77 2.39
CA SER A 82 -2.14 3.08 0.97
C SER A 82 -3.03 4.30 0.70
N GLU A 83 -3.97 4.58 1.61
CA GLU A 83 -4.91 5.68 1.46
C GLU A 83 -4.54 6.87 2.35
N ASN A 84 -3.33 6.88 2.88
CA ASN A 84 -2.88 7.92 3.80
C ASN A 84 -1.97 8.89 3.05
N ALA A 85 -2.52 10.06 2.69
CA ALA A 85 -1.76 11.06 1.94
C ALA A 85 -0.56 11.59 2.71
N ALA A 86 -0.68 11.72 4.03
CA ALA A 86 0.42 12.19 4.85
C ALA A 86 1.59 11.21 4.84
N PHE A 87 1.29 9.91 4.88
CA PHE A 87 2.33 8.89 4.79
C PHE A 87 3.02 8.93 3.42
N ALA A 88 2.24 9.04 2.34
CA ALA A 88 2.81 9.12 0.99
C ALA A 88 3.77 10.32 0.87
N ARG A 89 3.37 11.48 1.42
CA ARG A 89 4.23 12.64 1.44
C ARG A 89 5.51 12.39 2.24
N LYS A 90 5.37 11.73 3.38
CA LYS A 90 6.50 11.42 4.25
C LYS A 90 7.48 10.47 3.56
N VAL A 91 6.98 9.48 2.83
CA VAL A 91 7.82 8.59 2.03
C VAL A 91 8.64 9.40 1.04
N LYS A 92 7.98 10.28 0.29
CA LYS A 92 8.65 11.09 -0.72
C LYS A 92 9.65 12.06 -0.09
N SER A 93 9.33 12.64 1.05
CA SER A 93 10.24 13.57 1.72
C SER A 93 11.47 12.88 2.27
N ASN A 94 11.42 11.57 2.47
CA ASN A 94 12.56 10.77 2.89
C ASN A 94 13.35 10.21 1.71
N LYS A 95 13.11 10.73 0.52
CA LYS A 95 13.81 10.33 -0.71
C LYS A 95 13.56 8.88 -1.10
N LEU A 96 12.42 8.34 -0.67
CA LEU A 96 11.98 7.02 -1.07
C LEU A 96 10.95 7.16 -2.17
N ILE A 97 10.87 6.16 -3.03
CA ILE A 97 9.90 6.14 -4.11
C ILE A 97 8.58 5.61 -3.56
N TRP A 98 7.51 6.35 -3.80
CA TRP A 98 6.17 5.93 -3.42
C TRP A 98 5.52 5.23 -4.61
N ILE A 99 5.18 3.95 -4.46
CA ILE A 99 4.52 3.20 -5.52
C ILE A 99 3.01 3.29 -5.28
N GLY A 100 2.39 4.23 -5.97
CA GLY A 100 0.96 4.49 -5.81
C GLY A 100 0.61 5.87 -6.31
N PRO A 101 -0.65 6.27 -6.17
CA PRO A 101 -1.08 7.60 -6.62
C PRO A 101 -0.42 8.69 -5.78
N SER A 102 -0.34 9.89 -6.34
CA SER A 102 0.28 11.02 -5.62
C SER A 102 -0.48 11.35 -4.34
N PRO A 103 0.18 11.98 -3.36
CA PRO A 103 -0.52 12.38 -2.14
C PRO A 103 -1.75 13.25 -2.41
N HIS A 104 -1.67 14.10 -3.43
CA HIS A 104 -2.81 14.94 -3.81
C HIS A 104 -4.00 14.08 -4.27
N VAL A 105 -3.73 13.09 -5.12
CA VAL A 105 -4.77 12.20 -5.61
C VAL A 105 -5.40 11.40 -4.47
N ILE A 106 -4.56 10.92 -3.54
CA ILE A 106 -5.06 10.17 -2.39
C ILE A 106 -6.03 11.04 -1.58
N LYS A 107 -5.65 12.30 -1.35
CA LYS A 107 -6.48 13.21 -0.59
C LYS A 107 -7.80 13.50 -1.28
N VAL A 108 -7.76 13.76 -2.60
CA VAL A 108 -8.97 14.04 -3.37
C VAL A 108 -9.93 12.86 -3.35
N MET A 109 -9.42 11.64 -3.48
CA MET A 109 -10.25 10.46 -3.43
C MET A 109 -10.90 10.30 -2.04
N GLY A 110 -10.15 10.55 -0.98
CA GLY A 110 -10.69 10.50 0.37
C GLY A 110 -11.78 11.53 0.59
N ASP A 111 -11.60 12.73 0.06
CA ASP A 111 -12.62 13.79 0.18
C ASP A 111 -13.88 13.43 -0.61
N LYS A 112 -13.75 12.79 -1.76
CA LYS A 112 -14.91 12.33 -2.52
C LYS A 112 -15.69 11.27 -1.78
N LEU A 113 -15.01 10.35 -1.11
CA LEU A 113 -15.66 9.33 -0.31
C LEU A 113 -16.43 9.95 0.84
N LYS A 114 -15.85 10.94 1.51
CA LYS A 114 -16.54 11.64 2.60
C LYS A 114 -17.74 12.40 2.10
N ALA A 115 -17.63 13.07 0.97
CA ALA A 115 -18.74 13.81 0.40
C ALA A 115 -19.90 12.88 0.05
N LYS A 116 -19.59 11.70 -0.49
CA LYS A 116 -20.60 10.70 -0.79
C LYS A 116 -21.30 10.20 0.46
N GLU A 117 -20.55 9.95 1.53
CA GLU A 117 -21.14 9.52 2.80
C GLU A 117 -22.11 10.57 3.34
N ILE A 118 -21.69 11.83 3.32
CA ILE A 118 -22.54 12.93 3.79
C ILE A 118 -23.80 13.03 2.96
N ALA A 119 -23.67 12.94 1.64
CA ALA A 119 -24.82 13.02 0.74
C ALA A 119 -25.79 11.87 1.00
N GLU A 120 -25.29 10.67 1.22
CA GLU A 120 -26.15 9.52 1.52
C GLU A 120 -26.88 9.67 2.84
N LYS A 121 -26.21 10.19 3.86
CA LYS A 121 -26.81 10.44 5.15
C LYS A 121 -27.88 11.52 5.07
N SER A 122 -27.72 12.46 4.14
CA SER A 122 -28.71 13.53 3.94
C SER A 122 -29.85 13.13 3.02
N GLY A 123 -29.85 11.90 2.52
CA GLY A 123 -30.89 11.41 1.62
C GLY A 123 -30.73 11.86 0.19
N VAL A 124 -29.59 12.39 -0.18
CA VAL A 124 -29.32 12.82 -1.55
C VAL A 124 -28.88 11.60 -2.38
N PRO A 125 -29.50 11.38 -3.55
CA PRO A 125 -29.08 10.27 -4.40
C PRO A 125 -27.65 10.47 -4.89
N THR A 126 -26.87 9.39 -4.84
CA THR A 126 -25.49 9.41 -5.33
C THR A 126 -25.25 8.18 -6.18
N LEU A 127 -24.20 8.24 -6.99
CA LEU A 127 -23.79 7.09 -7.77
C LEU A 127 -23.21 6.01 -6.84
N PRO A 128 -23.42 4.74 -7.19
CA PRO A 128 -22.81 3.67 -6.40
C PRO A 128 -21.29 3.82 -6.35
N MET A 129 -20.73 3.52 -5.21
CA MET A 129 -19.29 3.66 -5.00
C MET A 129 -18.49 2.81 -5.98
N THR A 130 -19.01 1.64 -6.34
CA THR A 130 -18.35 0.77 -7.29
C THR A 130 -18.16 1.44 -8.66
N CYS A 131 -19.08 2.30 -9.06
CA CYS A 131 -18.96 3.02 -10.32
C CYS A 131 -17.82 4.02 -10.30
N LEU A 132 -17.46 4.51 -9.12
CA LEU A 132 -16.38 5.47 -8.98
C LEU A 132 -15.02 4.79 -8.82
N LEU A 133 -15.01 3.62 -8.18
CA LEU A 133 -13.76 2.94 -7.86
C LEU A 133 -13.28 2.03 -8.97
N TYR A 134 -14.17 1.49 -9.77
CA TYR A 134 -13.82 0.54 -10.82
C TYR A 134 -13.88 1.19 -12.18
N THR A 135 -13.26 2.33 -12.28
CA THR A 135 -13.14 3.00 -13.58
C THR A 135 -12.11 2.31 -14.44
N SER A 136 -11.10 1.72 -13.83
CA SER A 136 -10.16 0.95 -14.62
C SER A 136 -10.72 -0.44 -14.77
N PRO A 137 -10.69 -0.98 -15.96
CA PRO A 137 -11.17 -2.33 -16.20
C PRO A 137 -10.30 -3.27 -15.42
N SER A 138 -10.91 -3.91 -14.51
CA SER A 138 -10.26 -5.02 -13.91
C SER A 138 -10.43 -6.17 -14.88
N PRO A 139 -9.40 -6.76 -15.31
CA PRO A 139 -9.54 -7.88 -16.21
C PRO A 139 -10.27 -8.94 -15.55
N ARG A 140 -10.64 -8.91 -14.79
CA ARG A 140 -11.34 -9.88 -14.23
C ARG A 140 -12.44 -9.49 -13.68
N ASP A 141 -12.54 -8.91 -13.63
CA ASP A 141 -13.49 -8.68 -13.21
C ASP A 141 -14.48 -8.68 -13.65
N SER A 142 -14.15 -8.94 -14.07
CA SER A 142 -14.89 -9.13 -14.45
C SER A 142 -15.34 -10.04 -14.59
N SER A 143 -14.95 -10.32 -14.29
CA SER A 143 -15.21 -11.07 -14.42
C SER A 143 -15.56 -11.73 -14.35
N LYS A 144 -15.55 -11.88 -14.39
CA LYS A 144 -15.72 -12.37 -14.31
C LYS A 144 -15.95 -12.78 -14.34
#